data_d6b4e8770374c8452c1d0d4723b2b207
#
_entry.id   d6b4e8770374c8452c1d0d4723b2b207
#
_cell.length_a   1.000
_cell.length_b   1.000
_cell.length_c   1.000
_cell.angle_alpha   90.00
_cell.angle_beta   90.00
_cell.angle_gamma   90.00
#
_symmetry.space_group_name_H-M   'P 1'
#
loop_
_entity.id
_entity.type
_entity.pdbx_description
1 polymer ?
#
loop_
_entity_poly.entity_id
_entity_poly.type
_entity_poly.pdbx_seq_one_letter_code
_entity_poly.pdbx_strand_id
1 'polypeptide(L)'
;MDTKHTNKAGEMHSSIVDANSIPQGVDPNLFKRRKEPVVLGKYRSYLLLERGLSPNTREAYCRDVKRFLEYVEENHLEVGGLTLNDFHRFTWTLSDLGISERSLARVLSGVRSFFHFLQLDGYIEKNPVENLQSPAFGKHLPEVLSLEEVDAILDAVDLGHRDGQRDRTMIEILYSCGLRVTELCQLRLSDLYLNEGYLRVLGKGNKQRLVPVSPRAIEELQRWFVDRDKIEPKMGEEDYVFISASRRQRLSRITVFHNLRLYAERAGINKTISPHTLRHTFATHLLEGGANLRAIQMLLGHESIATTDIYMHLGNPYLREQVLKYFPRNQKETGTAMNSGEVAEAPTVVDASDASGISGVSDVPGVSDVPAEKA
;
A
#
# COMPACT_ATOMS: atom_id res chain seq x y z
N MET A 1 -34.41 -66.85 -14.22
CA MET A 1 -33.76 -66.75 -12.89
C MET A 1 -33.10 -65.37 -12.79
N ASP A 2 -33.87 -64.47 -12.20
CA ASP A 2 -33.53 -63.05 -12.09
C ASP A 2 -32.65 -62.80 -10.87
N THR A 3 -31.55 -62.13 -11.07
CA THR A 3 -30.80 -61.54 -9.98
C THR A 3 -30.77 -60.01 -10.15
N LYS A 4 -31.65 -59.34 -9.41
CA LYS A 4 -31.69 -57.91 -9.24
C LYS A 4 -30.46 -57.44 -8.42
N HIS A 5 -29.57 -56.67 -9.02
CA HIS A 5 -28.59 -55.86 -8.28
C HIS A 5 -29.27 -54.55 -7.89
N THR A 6 -29.56 -54.39 -6.61
CA THR A 6 -29.97 -53.13 -5.99
C THR A 6 -28.73 -52.29 -5.68
N ASN A 7 -28.59 -51.20 -6.40
CA ASN A 7 -27.64 -50.14 -6.17
C ASN A 7 -28.12 -49.35 -4.94
N LYS A 8 -27.45 -49.47 -3.79
CA LYS A 8 -27.56 -48.54 -2.66
C LYS A 8 -26.53 -47.43 -2.84
N ALA A 9 -26.95 -46.36 -3.47
CA ALA A 9 -26.23 -45.10 -3.39
C ALA A 9 -26.37 -44.55 -1.94
N GLY A 10 -25.21 -44.44 -1.28
CA GLY A 10 -25.13 -43.93 0.08
C GLY A 10 -25.53 -42.47 0.11
N GLU A 11 -26.53 -42.15 0.90
CA GLU A 11 -26.82 -40.80 1.36
C GLU A 11 -25.64 -40.30 2.19
N MET A 12 -24.84 -39.39 1.61
CA MET A 12 -23.87 -38.61 2.38
C MET A 12 -24.64 -37.63 3.26
N HIS A 13 -24.67 -37.92 4.53
CA HIS A 13 -25.17 -36.99 5.56
C HIS A 13 -24.30 -35.71 5.56
N SER A 14 -24.89 -34.63 5.09
CA SER A 14 -24.37 -33.27 5.31
C SER A 14 -24.88 -32.76 6.66
N SER A 15 -24.18 -33.06 7.74
CA SER A 15 -24.43 -32.42 9.03
C SER A 15 -23.20 -31.63 9.46
N ILE A 16 -23.23 -30.33 9.21
CA ILE A 16 -22.09 -29.44 9.46
C ILE A 16 -22.18 -28.74 10.83
N VAL A 17 -23.28 -28.87 11.58
CA VAL A 17 -23.40 -28.22 12.90
C VAL A 17 -24.31 -29.05 13.79
N ASP A 18 -23.81 -29.54 14.91
CA ASP A 18 -24.66 -30.00 16.00
C ASP A 18 -25.39 -28.81 16.63
N ALA A 19 -26.71 -28.93 16.74
CA ALA A 19 -27.60 -27.83 17.17
C ALA A 19 -27.35 -27.34 18.61
N ASN A 20 -26.47 -27.98 19.37
CA ASN A 20 -26.18 -27.67 20.77
C ASN A 20 -24.98 -26.73 21.01
N SER A 21 -24.17 -26.40 19.96
CA SER A 21 -23.00 -25.55 20.11
C SER A 21 -23.20 -24.09 19.65
N ILE A 22 -24.39 -23.79 19.10
CA ILE A 22 -24.76 -22.43 18.64
C ILE A 22 -25.63 -21.77 19.70
N PRO A 23 -25.40 -20.51 20.09
CA PRO A 23 -26.29 -19.76 20.98
C PRO A 23 -27.74 -19.85 20.53
N GLN A 24 -28.69 -19.99 21.47
CA GLN A 24 -30.10 -20.08 21.16
C GLN A 24 -30.52 -18.86 20.30
N GLY A 25 -30.99 -19.12 19.07
CA GLY A 25 -31.44 -18.09 18.11
C GLY A 25 -30.59 -17.90 16.87
N VAL A 26 -29.43 -18.55 16.77
CA VAL A 26 -28.60 -18.49 15.55
C VAL A 26 -28.99 -19.59 14.57
N ASP A 27 -29.32 -19.22 13.34
CA ASP A 27 -29.69 -20.17 12.28
C ASP A 27 -28.47 -21.04 11.90
N PRO A 28 -28.52 -22.38 12.10
CA PRO A 28 -27.46 -23.29 11.74
C PRO A 28 -27.08 -23.27 10.25
N ASN A 29 -27.98 -22.79 9.39
CA ASN A 29 -27.74 -22.70 7.95
C ASN A 29 -26.88 -21.49 7.55
N LEU A 30 -26.57 -20.59 8.49
CA LEU A 30 -25.80 -19.38 8.25
C LEU A 30 -24.37 -19.69 7.71
N PHE A 31 -23.80 -20.82 8.16
CA PHE A 31 -22.44 -21.27 7.84
C PHE A 31 -22.40 -22.38 6.77
N LYS A 32 -23.58 -22.93 6.37
CA LYS A 32 -23.62 -24.04 5.39
C LYS A 32 -23.16 -23.61 4.01
N ARG A 33 -22.56 -24.56 3.31
CA ARG A 33 -22.03 -24.42 1.95
C ARG A 33 -23.15 -24.10 0.96
N ARG A 34 -23.36 -22.82 0.71
CA ARG A 34 -23.98 -22.28 -0.50
C ARG A 34 -22.88 -21.73 -1.39
N LYS A 35 -23.20 -21.31 -2.61
CA LYS A 35 -22.24 -20.63 -3.50
C LYS A 35 -21.44 -19.54 -2.78
N GLU A 36 -22.04 -18.91 -1.78
CA GLU A 36 -21.41 -18.02 -0.80
C GLU A 36 -22.17 -18.16 0.55
N PRO A 37 -21.49 -18.47 1.69
CA PRO A 37 -22.15 -18.52 3.00
C PRO A 37 -22.84 -17.18 3.33
N VAL A 38 -24.05 -17.25 3.88
CA VAL A 38 -24.84 -16.04 4.23
C VAL A 38 -24.09 -15.11 5.19
N VAL A 39 -23.30 -15.70 6.11
CA VAL A 39 -22.48 -14.95 7.06
C VAL A 39 -21.41 -14.09 6.38
N LEU A 40 -20.87 -14.51 5.22
CA LEU A 40 -19.92 -13.69 4.46
C LEU A 40 -20.56 -12.44 3.87
N GLY A 41 -21.81 -12.53 3.44
CA GLY A 41 -22.56 -11.35 2.98
C GLY A 41 -22.76 -10.32 4.10
N LYS A 42 -23.14 -10.76 5.30
CA LYS A 42 -23.25 -9.89 6.49
C LYS A 42 -21.91 -9.32 6.90
N TYR A 43 -20.85 -10.13 6.91
CA TYR A 43 -19.48 -9.68 7.19
C TYR A 43 -19.01 -8.63 6.18
N ARG A 44 -19.32 -8.80 4.88
CA ARG A 44 -19.00 -7.81 3.84
C ARG A 44 -19.69 -6.46 4.12
N SER A 45 -20.95 -6.48 4.56
CA SER A 45 -21.68 -5.27 4.95
C SER A 45 -21.05 -4.60 6.18
N TYR A 46 -20.71 -5.36 7.20
CA TYR A 46 -19.97 -4.87 8.38
C TYR A 46 -18.64 -4.18 7.99
N LEU A 47 -17.84 -4.83 7.12
CA LEU A 47 -16.56 -4.25 6.66
C LEU A 47 -16.76 -2.94 5.87
N LEU A 48 -17.89 -2.80 5.18
CA LEU A 48 -18.24 -1.59 4.42
C LEU A 48 -18.77 -0.49 5.33
N LEU A 49 -19.80 -0.80 6.12
CA LEU A 49 -20.61 0.21 6.80
C LEU A 49 -19.99 0.64 8.13
N GLU A 50 -19.46 -0.31 8.89
CA GLU A 50 -18.92 -0.01 10.22
C GLU A 50 -17.40 0.21 10.22
N ARG A 51 -16.67 -0.57 9.40
CA ARG A 51 -15.21 -0.46 9.33
C ARG A 51 -14.71 0.49 8.23
N GLY A 52 -15.56 0.94 7.32
CA GLY A 52 -15.20 1.85 6.24
C GLY A 52 -14.05 1.38 5.35
N LEU A 53 -13.83 0.05 5.23
CA LEU A 53 -12.67 -0.49 4.54
C LEU A 53 -12.77 -0.34 3.02
N SER A 54 -11.62 -0.16 2.38
CA SER A 54 -11.53 -0.06 0.92
C SER A 54 -12.06 -1.32 0.22
N PRO A 55 -12.59 -1.23 -1.02
CA PRO A 55 -13.06 -2.40 -1.78
C PRO A 55 -12.03 -3.53 -1.84
N ASN A 56 -10.76 -3.22 -2.13
CA ASN A 56 -9.68 -4.21 -2.21
C ASN A 56 -9.45 -4.93 -0.87
N THR A 57 -9.50 -4.19 0.25
CA THR A 57 -9.33 -4.78 1.60
C THR A 57 -10.51 -5.70 1.93
N ARG A 58 -11.74 -5.27 1.62
CA ARG A 58 -12.96 -6.07 1.84
C ARG A 58 -12.92 -7.39 1.05
N GLU A 59 -12.57 -7.31 -0.24
CA GLU A 59 -12.43 -8.49 -1.08
C GLU A 59 -11.34 -9.44 -0.58
N ALA A 60 -10.18 -8.89 -0.14
CA ALA A 60 -9.11 -9.69 0.42
C ALA A 60 -9.58 -10.41 1.70
N TYR A 61 -10.20 -9.69 2.64
CA TYR A 61 -10.68 -10.26 3.90
C TYR A 61 -11.79 -11.29 3.67
N CYS A 62 -12.75 -11.02 2.80
CA CYS A 62 -13.80 -12.00 2.47
C CYS A 62 -13.22 -13.26 1.83
N ARG A 63 -12.21 -13.14 0.95
CA ARG A 63 -11.53 -14.29 0.36
C ARG A 63 -10.77 -15.11 1.39
N ASP A 64 -10.11 -14.44 2.32
CA ASP A 64 -9.33 -15.08 3.38
C ASP A 64 -10.26 -15.82 4.36
N VAL A 65 -11.37 -15.20 4.75
CA VAL A 65 -12.39 -15.81 5.60
C VAL A 65 -13.07 -16.98 4.89
N LYS A 66 -13.36 -16.86 3.59
CA LYS A 66 -13.91 -17.98 2.81
C LYS A 66 -12.98 -19.20 2.84
N ARG A 67 -11.67 -18.99 2.62
CA ARG A 67 -10.66 -20.06 2.73
C ARG A 67 -10.62 -20.69 4.12
N PHE A 68 -10.77 -19.87 5.15
CA PHE A 68 -10.82 -20.36 6.52
C PHE A 68 -12.09 -21.21 6.76
N LEU A 69 -13.25 -20.79 6.30
CA LEU A 69 -14.50 -21.53 6.44
C LEU A 69 -14.47 -22.85 5.64
N GLU A 70 -13.81 -22.87 4.47
CA GLU A 70 -13.57 -24.09 3.70
C GLU A 70 -12.70 -25.07 4.51
N TYR A 71 -11.62 -24.60 5.13
CA TYR A 71 -10.78 -25.42 6.03
C TYR A 71 -11.58 -25.98 7.22
N VAL A 72 -12.42 -25.17 7.87
CA VAL A 72 -13.28 -25.59 8.98
C VAL A 72 -14.21 -26.70 8.55
N GLU A 73 -14.83 -26.56 7.36
CA GLU A 73 -15.72 -27.58 6.77
C GLU A 73 -14.98 -28.87 6.44
N GLU A 74 -13.82 -28.78 5.78
CA GLU A 74 -13.01 -29.95 5.37
C GLU A 74 -12.49 -30.75 6.58
N ASN A 75 -12.25 -30.09 7.70
CA ASN A 75 -11.79 -30.74 8.93
C ASN A 75 -12.93 -31.08 9.92
N HIS A 76 -14.19 -30.94 9.48
CA HIS A 76 -15.39 -31.23 10.29
C HIS A 76 -15.39 -30.49 11.63
N LEU A 77 -14.90 -29.24 11.64
CA LEU A 77 -14.85 -28.37 12.82
C LEU A 77 -16.10 -27.50 12.92
N GLU A 78 -16.45 -27.10 14.13
CA GLU A 78 -17.55 -26.18 14.40
C GLU A 78 -17.04 -24.76 14.70
N VAL A 79 -17.58 -23.73 14.07
CA VAL A 79 -17.11 -22.35 14.23
C VAL A 79 -17.23 -21.88 15.69
N GLY A 80 -18.24 -22.31 16.42
CA GLY A 80 -18.45 -21.97 17.83
C GLY A 80 -17.57 -22.72 18.81
N GLY A 81 -17.00 -23.86 18.42
CA GLY A 81 -16.15 -24.73 19.24
C GLY A 81 -14.67 -24.64 18.95
N LEU A 82 -14.25 -23.73 18.06
CA LEU A 82 -12.85 -23.60 17.65
C LEU A 82 -11.95 -23.15 18.80
N THR A 83 -10.79 -23.80 18.87
CA THR A 83 -9.73 -23.51 19.83
C THR A 83 -8.55 -22.80 19.17
N LEU A 84 -7.69 -22.18 19.98
CA LEU A 84 -6.44 -21.57 19.48
C LEU A 84 -5.58 -22.58 18.67
N ASN A 85 -5.65 -23.85 19.04
CA ASN A 85 -4.89 -24.92 18.38
C ASN A 85 -5.39 -25.17 16.94
N ASP A 86 -6.68 -25.01 16.68
CA ASP A 86 -7.24 -25.17 15.34
C ASP A 86 -6.77 -24.05 14.40
N PHE A 87 -6.59 -22.84 14.94
CA PHE A 87 -6.00 -21.72 14.18
C PHE A 87 -4.51 -21.94 13.92
N HIS A 88 -3.77 -22.55 14.85
CA HIS A 88 -2.37 -22.92 14.60
C HIS A 88 -2.28 -24.01 13.53
N ARG A 89 -3.15 -25.01 13.52
CA ARG A 89 -3.21 -26.02 12.47
C ARG A 89 -3.54 -25.41 11.12
N PHE A 90 -4.52 -24.51 11.06
CA PHE A 90 -4.85 -23.78 9.86
C PHE A 90 -3.65 -23.00 9.32
N THR A 91 -2.91 -22.30 10.19
CA THR A 91 -1.70 -21.58 9.81
C THR A 91 -0.62 -22.49 9.27
N TRP A 92 -0.40 -23.64 9.86
CA TRP A 92 0.55 -24.65 9.37
C TRP A 92 0.15 -25.19 8.00
N THR A 93 -1.12 -25.55 7.82
CA THR A 93 -1.62 -25.99 6.51
C THR A 93 -1.37 -24.94 5.42
N LEU A 94 -1.59 -23.65 5.69
CA LEU A 94 -1.30 -22.58 4.76
C LEU A 94 0.19 -22.42 4.45
N SER A 95 1.04 -22.58 5.47
CA SER A 95 2.49 -22.55 5.35
C SER A 95 3.01 -23.69 4.47
N ASP A 96 2.52 -24.91 4.69
CA ASP A 96 2.86 -26.10 3.91
C ASP A 96 2.43 -25.98 2.45
N LEU A 97 1.35 -25.25 2.17
CA LEU A 97 0.92 -24.89 0.82
C LEU A 97 1.77 -23.77 0.18
N GLY A 98 2.85 -23.34 0.81
CA GLY A 98 3.78 -22.35 0.29
C GLY A 98 3.27 -20.91 0.34
N ILE A 99 2.26 -20.61 1.18
CA ILE A 99 1.76 -19.24 1.36
C ILE A 99 2.80 -18.44 2.14
N SER A 100 3.24 -17.32 1.56
CA SER A 100 4.24 -16.45 2.19
C SER A 100 3.77 -15.92 3.55
N GLU A 101 4.71 -15.74 4.48
CA GLU A 101 4.45 -15.23 5.83
C GLU A 101 3.64 -13.92 5.85
N ARG A 102 3.94 -12.99 4.93
CA ARG A 102 3.19 -11.74 4.78
C ARG A 102 1.73 -11.98 4.38
N SER A 103 1.48 -12.96 3.50
CA SER A 103 0.13 -13.36 3.10
C SER A 103 -0.59 -14.04 4.25
N LEU A 104 0.12 -14.86 5.03
CA LEU A 104 -0.40 -15.53 6.22
C LEU A 104 -0.85 -14.52 7.28
N ALA A 105 -0.03 -13.48 7.57
CA ALA A 105 -0.41 -12.40 8.48
C ALA A 105 -1.69 -11.68 8.03
N ARG A 106 -1.84 -11.43 6.72
CA ARG A 106 -3.04 -10.83 6.18
C ARG A 106 -4.26 -11.74 6.37
N VAL A 107 -4.11 -13.04 6.09
CA VAL A 107 -5.17 -14.03 6.31
C VAL A 107 -5.61 -14.03 7.77
N LEU A 108 -4.67 -14.10 8.70
CA LEU A 108 -4.97 -14.06 10.15
C LEU A 108 -5.65 -12.74 10.56
N SER A 109 -5.27 -11.61 9.95
CA SER A 109 -5.94 -10.33 10.20
C SER A 109 -7.38 -10.33 9.72
N GLY A 110 -7.66 -10.95 8.57
CA GLY A 110 -9.01 -11.15 8.04
C GLY A 110 -9.84 -12.05 8.96
N VAL A 111 -9.27 -13.18 9.40
CA VAL A 111 -9.92 -14.13 10.31
C VAL A 111 -10.22 -13.48 11.68
N ARG A 112 -9.27 -12.74 12.28
CA ARG A 112 -9.54 -11.99 13.52
C ARG A 112 -10.66 -10.98 13.36
N SER A 113 -10.68 -10.23 12.26
CA SER A 113 -11.75 -9.27 11.96
C SER A 113 -13.10 -9.97 11.83
N PHE A 114 -13.13 -11.17 11.27
CA PHE A 114 -14.35 -11.97 11.15
C PHE A 114 -14.86 -12.47 12.50
N PHE A 115 -13.99 -13.00 13.36
CA PHE A 115 -14.38 -13.45 14.71
C PHE A 115 -14.82 -12.28 15.60
N HIS A 116 -14.23 -11.12 15.44
CA HIS A 116 -14.69 -9.91 16.11
C HIS A 116 -16.10 -9.53 15.65
N PHE A 117 -16.39 -9.61 14.35
CA PHE A 117 -17.74 -9.42 13.81
C PHE A 117 -18.72 -10.45 14.38
N LEU A 118 -18.35 -11.75 14.41
CA LEU A 118 -19.22 -12.80 14.97
C LEU A 118 -19.57 -12.54 16.43
N GLN A 119 -18.62 -12.05 17.21
CA GLN A 119 -18.83 -11.69 18.63
C GLN A 119 -19.74 -10.47 18.76
N LEU A 120 -19.54 -9.42 17.98
CA LEU A 120 -20.37 -8.20 18.01
C LEU A 120 -21.84 -8.50 17.63
N ASP A 121 -22.05 -9.34 16.62
CA ASP A 121 -23.40 -9.72 16.15
C ASP A 121 -24.02 -10.84 16.98
N GLY A 122 -23.34 -11.30 18.06
CA GLY A 122 -23.86 -12.32 18.99
C GLY A 122 -23.88 -13.74 18.44
N TYR A 123 -23.12 -14.05 17.37
CA TYR A 123 -23.01 -15.40 16.83
C TYR A 123 -22.12 -16.31 17.68
N ILE A 124 -21.21 -15.71 18.44
CA ILE A 124 -20.33 -16.40 19.41
C ILE A 124 -20.25 -15.58 20.70
N GLU A 125 -20.17 -16.26 21.84
CA GLU A 125 -20.02 -15.60 23.15
C GLU A 125 -18.56 -15.20 23.42
N LYS A 126 -17.62 -16.07 23.07
CA LYS A 126 -16.17 -15.88 23.28
C LYS A 126 -15.42 -15.85 21.96
N ASN A 127 -14.48 -14.94 21.85
CA ASN A 127 -13.63 -14.83 20.68
C ASN A 127 -12.40 -15.76 20.79
N PRO A 128 -12.34 -16.89 20.05
CA PRO A 128 -11.25 -17.86 20.18
C PRO A 128 -9.90 -17.33 19.64
N VAL A 129 -9.91 -16.23 18.89
CA VAL A 129 -8.71 -15.64 18.28
C VAL A 129 -8.21 -14.39 19.00
N GLU A 130 -8.76 -14.05 20.16
CA GLU A 130 -8.36 -12.86 20.92
C GLU A 130 -6.86 -12.88 21.24
N ASN A 131 -6.33 -14.03 21.63
CA ASN A 131 -4.92 -14.24 21.98
C ASN A 131 -4.07 -14.80 20.80
N LEU A 132 -4.62 -14.88 19.60
CA LEU A 132 -3.87 -15.39 18.44
C LEU A 132 -2.79 -14.39 18.06
N GLN A 133 -1.52 -14.72 18.32
CA GLN A 133 -0.39 -13.88 17.92
C GLN A 133 -0.15 -14.00 16.39
N SER A 134 0.16 -12.87 15.74
CA SER A 134 0.69 -12.93 14.38
C SER A 134 2.11 -13.52 14.43
N PRO A 135 2.48 -14.38 13.48
CA PRO A 135 3.86 -14.80 13.35
C PRO A 135 4.79 -13.58 13.34
N ALA A 136 5.87 -13.62 14.12
CA ALA A 136 6.90 -12.60 14.09
C ALA A 136 7.65 -12.74 12.75
N PHE A 137 7.49 -11.77 11.86
CA PHE A 137 8.21 -11.77 10.60
C PHE A 137 9.62 -11.22 10.81
N GLY A 138 10.62 -11.86 10.24
CA GLY A 138 11.92 -11.24 10.02
C GLY A 138 11.70 -9.93 9.25
N LYS A 139 12.20 -8.81 9.75
CA LYS A 139 12.19 -7.54 9.01
C LYS A 139 13.11 -7.72 7.80
N HIS A 140 12.55 -8.15 6.67
CA HIS A 140 13.23 -8.00 5.40
C HIS A 140 13.37 -6.49 5.16
N LEU A 141 14.60 -6.00 5.19
CA LEU A 141 14.88 -4.62 4.76
C LEU A 141 14.45 -4.52 3.30
N PRO A 142 13.63 -3.51 2.96
CA PRO A 142 13.22 -3.33 1.58
C PRO A 142 14.46 -3.13 0.70
N GLU A 143 14.49 -3.81 -0.44
CA GLU A 143 15.55 -3.64 -1.42
C GLU A 143 15.48 -2.24 -2.02
N VAL A 144 16.64 -1.55 -2.02
CA VAL A 144 16.83 -0.25 -2.65
C VAL A 144 17.73 -0.44 -3.87
N LEU A 145 17.41 0.23 -4.95
CA LEU A 145 18.25 0.26 -6.15
C LEU A 145 19.29 1.38 -6.03
N SER A 146 20.50 1.15 -6.52
CA SER A 146 21.44 2.24 -6.73
C SER A 146 21.03 3.09 -7.95
N LEU A 147 21.65 4.24 -8.11
CA LEU A 147 21.40 5.11 -9.26
C LEU A 147 21.78 4.42 -10.58
N GLU A 148 22.90 3.69 -10.57
CA GLU A 148 23.41 2.91 -11.70
C GLU A 148 22.45 1.76 -12.07
N GLU A 149 21.85 1.09 -11.07
CA GLU A 149 20.85 0.05 -11.31
C GLU A 149 19.57 0.63 -11.94
N VAL A 150 19.13 1.81 -11.50
CA VAL A 150 17.98 2.49 -12.13
C VAL A 150 18.30 2.89 -13.56
N ASP A 151 19.49 3.44 -13.82
CA ASP A 151 19.93 3.80 -15.16
C ASP A 151 20.02 2.55 -16.05
N ALA A 152 20.58 1.44 -15.54
CA ALA A 152 20.65 0.17 -16.27
C ALA A 152 19.27 -0.38 -16.65
N ILE A 153 18.26 -0.27 -15.77
CA ILE A 153 16.88 -0.67 -16.09
C ILE A 153 16.32 0.18 -17.24
N LEU A 154 16.56 1.50 -17.21
CA LEU A 154 16.08 2.42 -18.26
C LEU A 154 16.77 2.16 -19.59
N ASP A 155 18.06 1.83 -19.56
CA ASP A 155 18.85 1.56 -20.77
C ASP A 155 18.57 0.17 -21.35
N ALA A 156 18.05 -0.77 -20.55
CA ALA A 156 17.59 -2.07 -21.01
C ALA A 156 16.27 -2.01 -21.79
N VAL A 157 15.60 -0.85 -21.85
CA VAL A 157 14.37 -0.66 -22.63
C VAL A 157 14.73 -0.49 -24.10
N ASP A 158 14.23 -1.38 -24.94
CA ASP A 158 14.38 -1.31 -26.39
C ASP A 158 13.48 -0.19 -26.97
N LEU A 159 14.07 0.96 -27.32
CA LEU A 159 13.36 2.10 -27.91
C LEU A 159 12.92 1.83 -29.35
N GLY A 160 13.46 0.82 -30.03
CA GLY A 160 12.99 0.38 -31.34
C GLY A 160 11.65 -0.37 -31.28
N HIS A 161 11.26 -0.87 -30.08
CA HIS A 161 9.98 -1.50 -29.90
C HIS A 161 8.86 -0.45 -29.79
N ARG A 162 7.69 -0.73 -30.39
CA ARG A 162 6.52 0.17 -30.44
C ARG A 162 6.10 0.75 -29.09
N ASP A 163 6.26 0.00 -28.02
CA ASP A 163 5.90 0.39 -26.65
C ASP A 163 7.13 0.86 -25.84
N GLY A 164 8.33 0.93 -26.45
CA GLY A 164 9.60 1.17 -25.75
C GLY A 164 9.64 2.54 -25.09
N GLN A 165 9.36 3.61 -25.85
CA GLN A 165 9.37 4.97 -25.27
C GLN A 165 8.34 5.13 -24.15
N ARG A 166 7.17 4.52 -24.29
CA ARG A 166 6.17 4.47 -23.21
C ARG A 166 6.73 3.84 -21.94
N ASP A 167 7.38 2.68 -22.08
CA ASP A 167 7.85 1.91 -20.93
C ASP A 167 9.03 2.60 -20.25
N ARG A 168 9.93 3.22 -21.02
CA ARG A 168 11.01 4.05 -20.47
C ARG A 168 10.45 5.23 -19.68
N THR A 169 9.52 5.97 -20.26
CA THR A 169 8.86 7.09 -19.59
C THR A 169 8.09 6.66 -18.33
N MET A 170 7.40 5.52 -18.41
CA MET A 170 6.69 4.93 -17.27
C MET A 170 7.63 4.63 -16.09
N ILE A 171 8.80 4.04 -16.35
CA ILE A 171 9.80 3.73 -15.32
C ILE A 171 10.39 5.02 -14.75
N GLU A 172 10.72 5.99 -15.61
CA GLU A 172 11.24 7.29 -15.18
C GLU A 172 10.25 8.00 -14.25
N ILE A 173 8.96 8.07 -14.59
CA ILE A 173 7.93 8.71 -13.77
C ILE A 173 7.69 7.96 -12.45
N LEU A 174 7.70 6.61 -12.45
CA LEU A 174 7.59 5.83 -11.21
C LEU A 174 8.72 6.15 -10.24
N TYR A 175 9.94 6.27 -10.77
CA TYR A 175 11.12 6.54 -9.96
C TYR A 175 11.23 8.01 -9.57
N SER A 176 11.18 8.95 -10.51
CA SER A 176 11.44 10.37 -10.25
C SER A 176 10.33 11.10 -9.50
N CYS A 177 9.09 10.58 -9.57
CA CYS A 177 7.92 11.14 -8.88
C CYS A 177 7.44 10.26 -7.71
N GLY A 178 8.02 9.08 -7.51
CA GLY A 178 7.64 8.17 -6.44
C GLY A 178 6.17 7.75 -6.46
N LEU A 179 5.54 7.65 -7.63
CA LEU A 179 4.12 7.32 -7.76
C LEU A 179 3.81 5.88 -7.34
N ARG A 180 2.59 5.65 -6.81
CA ARG A 180 2.05 4.29 -6.73
C ARG A 180 1.68 3.79 -8.12
N VAL A 181 1.79 2.48 -8.37
CA VAL A 181 1.42 1.90 -9.68
C VAL A 181 -0.01 2.22 -10.10
N THR A 182 -0.94 2.30 -9.15
CA THR A 182 -2.34 2.69 -9.42
C THR A 182 -2.46 4.15 -9.84
N GLU A 183 -1.67 5.03 -9.23
CA GLU A 183 -1.60 6.46 -9.54
C GLU A 183 -1.06 6.67 -10.96
N LEU A 184 0.02 5.95 -11.31
CA LEU A 184 0.58 5.97 -12.68
C LEU A 184 -0.44 5.50 -13.72
N CYS A 185 -1.11 4.34 -13.50
CA CYS A 185 -2.09 3.80 -14.44
C CYS A 185 -3.33 4.69 -14.61
N GLN A 186 -3.62 5.55 -13.64
CA GLN A 186 -4.76 6.46 -13.63
C GLN A 186 -4.38 7.89 -13.99
N LEU A 187 -3.11 8.18 -14.25
CA LEU A 187 -2.63 9.51 -14.60
C LEU A 187 -3.25 9.96 -15.93
N ARG A 188 -3.81 11.18 -15.94
CA ARG A 188 -4.49 11.76 -17.10
C ARG A 188 -3.68 12.88 -17.71
N LEU A 189 -3.90 13.15 -18.98
CA LEU A 189 -3.32 14.32 -19.65
C LEU A 189 -3.76 15.62 -18.98
N SER A 190 -5.03 15.69 -18.57
CA SER A 190 -5.61 16.80 -17.81
C SER A 190 -5.03 16.98 -16.39
N ASP A 191 -4.22 16.03 -15.92
CA ASP A 191 -3.52 16.10 -14.63
C ASP A 191 -2.07 16.59 -14.74
N LEU A 192 -1.61 16.93 -15.95
CA LEU A 192 -0.23 17.32 -16.22
C LEU A 192 -0.11 18.86 -16.27
N TYR A 193 0.64 19.41 -15.35
CA TYR A 193 1.01 20.83 -15.28
C TYR A 193 2.51 20.96 -15.55
N LEU A 194 2.94 20.56 -16.78
CA LEU A 194 4.36 20.40 -17.10
C LEU A 194 5.10 21.75 -17.18
N ASN A 195 4.44 22.83 -17.56
CA ASN A 195 5.02 24.17 -17.57
C ASN A 195 5.37 24.65 -16.16
N GLU A 196 4.53 24.29 -15.18
CA GLU A 196 4.73 24.58 -13.77
C GLU A 196 5.62 23.54 -13.08
N GLY A 197 5.85 22.39 -13.72
CA GLY A 197 6.66 21.29 -13.23
C GLY A 197 5.97 20.42 -12.20
N TYR A 198 4.67 20.14 -12.34
CA TYR A 198 3.86 19.33 -11.43
C TYR A 198 2.95 18.33 -12.14
N LEU A 199 2.66 17.23 -11.42
CA LEU A 199 1.56 16.30 -11.71
C LEU A 199 0.51 16.39 -10.61
N ARG A 200 -0.76 16.37 -10.96
CA ARG A 200 -1.85 16.15 -10.01
C ARG A 200 -2.13 14.66 -9.90
N VAL A 201 -2.05 14.11 -8.71
CA VAL A 201 -2.18 12.68 -8.46
C VAL A 201 -3.34 12.40 -7.51
N LEU A 202 -4.19 11.45 -7.88
CA LEU A 202 -5.31 11.00 -7.08
C LEU A 202 -4.88 9.83 -6.18
N GLY A 203 -4.79 10.07 -4.88
CA GLY A 203 -4.38 9.08 -3.87
C GLY A 203 -5.55 8.29 -3.29
N LYS A 204 -5.26 7.52 -2.22
CA LYS A 204 -6.25 6.76 -1.48
C LYS A 204 -7.33 7.70 -0.89
N GLY A 205 -8.60 7.29 -0.99
CA GLY A 205 -9.72 8.09 -0.47
C GLY A 205 -10.06 9.32 -1.34
N ASN A 206 -9.68 9.31 -2.61
CA ASN A 206 -9.93 10.41 -3.56
C ASN A 206 -9.21 11.73 -3.21
N LYS A 207 -8.19 11.67 -2.33
CA LYS A 207 -7.40 12.85 -1.97
C LYS A 207 -6.41 13.19 -3.08
N GLN A 208 -6.41 14.45 -3.52
CA GLN A 208 -5.48 14.94 -4.53
C GLN A 208 -4.21 15.50 -3.88
N ARG A 209 -3.08 15.31 -4.56
CA ARG A 209 -1.83 15.99 -4.24
C ARG A 209 -1.09 16.39 -5.50
N LEU A 210 -0.30 17.46 -5.42
CA LEU A 210 0.64 17.83 -6.47
C LEU A 210 2.00 17.17 -6.18
N VAL A 211 2.58 16.59 -7.21
CA VAL A 211 3.89 15.94 -7.16
C VAL A 211 4.82 16.67 -8.14
N PRO A 212 5.96 17.18 -7.69
CA PRO A 212 6.95 17.81 -8.57
C PRO A 212 7.48 16.83 -9.60
N VAL A 213 7.77 17.31 -10.80
CA VAL A 213 8.36 16.56 -11.90
C VAL A 213 9.71 17.16 -12.25
N SER A 214 10.72 16.31 -12.40
CA SER A 214 12.05 16.74 -12.83
C SER A 214 12.05 17.14 -14.33
N PRO A 215 12.98 18.01 -14.78
CA PRO A 215 13.12 18.33 -16.20
C PRO A 215 13.29 17.08 -17.05
N ARG A 216 14.10 16.12 -16.62
CA ARG A 216 14.32 14.84 -17.32
C ARG A 216 13.03 14.04 -17.49
N ALA A 217 12.20 13.96 -16.46
CA ALA A 217 10.92 13.27 -16.55
C ALA A 217 9.95 13.99 -17.48
N ILE A 218 10.01 15.32 -17.56
CA ILE A 218 9.24 16.11 -18.52
C ILE A 218 9.68 15.79 -19.95
N GLU A 219 10.98 15.74 -20.22
CA GLU A 219 11.52 15.36 -21.54
C GLU A 219 11.06 13.96 -21.96
N GLU A 220 11.14 12.99 -21.05
CA GLU A 220 10.68 11.63 -21.35
C GLU A 220 9.16 11.60 -21.66
N LEU A 221 8.36 12.38 -20.95
CA LEU A 221 6.92 12.54 -21.26
C LEU A 221 6.71 13.16 -22.64
N GLN A 222 7.45 14.20 -22.99
CA GLN A 222 7.35 14.86 -24.30
C GLN A 222 7.71 13.90 -25.44
N ARG A 223 8.77 13.09 -25.28
CA ARG A 223 9.13 12.03 -26.23
C ARG A 223 8.03 10.99 -26.37
N TRP A 224 7.44 10.57 -25.25
CA TRP A 224 6.33 9.64 -25.27
C TRP A 224 5.09 10.20 -25.97
N PHE A 225 4.78 11.47 -25.81
CA PHE A 225 3.60 12.07 -26.47
C PHE A 225 3.67 11.99 -27.97
N VAL A 226 4.84 12.11 -28.57
CA VAL A 226 5.04 11.93 -30.04
C VAL A 226 4.57 10.54 -30.50
N ASP A 227 4.83 9.50 -29.72
CA ASP A 227 4.39 8.14 -30.05
C ASP A 227 2.94 7.88 -29.62
N ARG A 228 2.53 8.45 -28.50
CA ARG A 228 1.15 8.35 -28.00
C ARG A 228 0.14 8.94 -28.98
N ASP A 229 0.45 10.06 -29.60
CA ASP A 229 -0.44 10.75 -30.55
C ASP A 229 -0.70 9.93 -31.82
N LYS A 230 0.16 8.95 -32.12
CA LYS A 230 -0.05 7.97 -33.21
C LYS A 230 -1.04 6.86 -32.82
N ILE A 231 -1.42 6.77 -31.54
CA ILE A 231 -2.32 5.74 -31.04
C ILE A 231 -3.72 6.34 -30.94
N GLU A 232 -4.69 5.72 -31.58
CA GLU A 232 -6.11 6.06 -31.42
C GLU A 232 -6.70 5.29 -30.22
N PRO A 233 -6.95 5.94 -29.06
CA PRO A 233 -7.46 5.27 -27.89
C PRO A 233 -8.89 4.74 -28.09
N LYS A 234 -9.31 3.78 -27.27
CA LYS A 234 -10.73 3.41 -27.18
C LYS A 234 -11.52 4.53 -26.52
N MET A 235 -12.82 4.58 -26.81
CA MET A 235 -13.74 5.54 -26.22
C MET A 235 -13.66 5.50 -24.69
N GLY A 236 -13.43 6.66 -24.07
CA GLY A 236 -13.26 6.84 -22.62
C GLY A 236 -11.84 6.62 -22.10
N GLU A 237 -10.87 6.32 -22.99
CA GLU A 237 -9.47 6.13 -22.62
C GLU A 237 -8.55 7.25 -23.17
N GLU A 238 -9.13 8.28 -23.79
CA GLU A 238 -8.42 9.35 -24.52
C GLU A 238 -7.54 10.18 -23.60
N ASP A 239 -7.98 10.42 -22.38
CA ASP A 239 -7.31 11.29 -21.40
C ASP A 239 -6.20 10.59 -20.60
N TYR A 240 -6.02 9.26 -20.73
CA TYR A 240 -4.94 8.58 -19.98
C TYR A 240 -3.58 8.78 -20.62
N VAL A 241 -2.57 9.07 -19.77
CA VAL A 241 -1.18 9.29 -20.24
C VAL A 241 -0.59 7.99 -20.78
N PHE A 242 -0.69 6.90 -20.04
CA PHE A 242 -0.05 5.62 -20.40
C PHE A 242 -1.06 4.63 -20.97
N ILE A 243 -1.07 4.51 -22.30
CA ILE A 243 -1.92 3.59 -23.05
C ILE A 243 -1.11 2.50 -23.73
N SER A 244 -1.72 1.34 -23.91
CA SER A 244 -1.15 0.24 -24.69
C SER A 244 -1.44 0.43 -26.17
N ALA A 245 -0.43 0.46 -27.00
CA ALA A 245 -0.60 0.61 -28.44
C ALA A 245 -1.39 -0.57 -29.07
N SER A 246 -1.30 -1.78 -28.50
CA SER A 246 -2.06 -2.96 -29.00
C SER A 246 -3.49 -3.00 -28.51
N ARG A 247 -3.73 -2.68 -27.23
CA ARG A 247 -5.06 -2.75 -26.61
C ARG A 247 -5.85 -1.46 -26.74
N ARG A 248 -5.20 -0.35 -27.05
CA ARG A 248 -5.77 0.99 -27.21
C ARG A 248 -6.51 1.46 -25.93
N GLN A 249 -6.00 1.05 -24.77
CA GLN A 249 -6.53 1.39 -23.44
C GLN A 249 -5.39 1.57 -22.44
N ARG A 250 -5.69 2.23 -21.31
CA ARG A 250 -4.72 2.48 -20.25
C ARG A 250 -4.01 1.21 -19.79
N LEU A 251 -2.79 1.35 -19.31
CA LEU A 251 -2.01 0.25 -18.78
C LEU A 251 -2.65 -0.34 -17.52
N SER A 252 -2.63 -1.66 -17.43
CA SER A 252 -2.97 -2.35 -16.19
C SER A 252 -1.78 -2.39 -15.24
N ARG A 253 -2.06 -2.47 -13.93
CA ARG A 253 -1.01 -2.67 -12.92
C ARG A 253 -0.15 -3.91 -13.19
N ILE A 254 -0.77 -4.98 -13.71
CA ILE A 254 -0.10 -6.24 -14.05
C ILE A 254 0.90 -6.00 -15.20
N THR A 255 0.51 -5.24 -16.21
CA THR A 255 1.40 -4.90 -17.34
C THR A 255 2.60 -4.09 -16.86
N VAL A 256 2.38 -3.08 -16.02
CA VAL A 256 3.47 -2.27 -15.43
C VAL A 256 4.44 -3.14 -14.63
N PHE A 257 3.92 -4.03 -13.80
CA PHE A 257 4.73 -4.94 -13.00
C PHE A 257 5.55 -5.91 -13.86
N HIS A 258 4.90 -6.50 -14.87
CA HIS A 258 5.56 -7.43 -15.80
C HIS A 258 6.67 -6.75 -16.60
N ASN A 259 6.41 -5.58 -17.18
CA ASN A 259 7.40 -4.85 -17.98
C ASN A 259 8.59 -4.40 -17.13
N LEU A 260 8.33 -3.87 -15.92
CA LEU A 260 9.41 -3.45 -15.02
C LEU A 260 10.32 -4.64 -14.66
N ARG A 261 9.74 -5.80 -14.37
CA ARG A 261 10.50 -7.01 -14.06
C ARG A 261 11.31 -7.49 -15.26
N LEU A 262 10.72 -7.50 -16.46
CA LEU A 262 11.38 -7.86 -17.70
C LEU A 262 12.64 -6.99 -17.94
N TYR A 263 12.52 -5.66 -17.77
CA TYR A 263 13.66 -4.76 -17.97
C TYR A 263 14.71 -4.89 -16.87
N ALA A 264 14.31 -5.17 -15.64
CA ALA A 264 15.26 -5.46 -14.56
C ALA A 264 16.07 -6.76 -14.83
N GLU A 265 15.40 -7.81 -15.31
CA GLU A 265 16.05 -9.06 -15.74
C GLU A 265 17.02 -8.82 -16.91
N ARG A 266 16.62 -8.03 -17.91
CA ARG A 266 17.49 -7.64 -19.05
C ARG A 266 18.70 -6.81 -18.62
N ALA A 267 18.53 -5.98 -17.59
CA ALA A 267 19.63 -5.20 -16.99
C ALA A 267 20.55 -6.05 -16.10
N GLY A 268 20.29 -7.36 -15.94
CA GLY A 268 21.09 -8.25 -15.09
C GLY A 268 20.93 -8.03 -13.60
N ILE A 269 19.83 -7.40 -13.15
CA ILE A 269 19.59 -7.09 -11.75
C ILE A 269 18.94 -8.26 -11.04
N ASN A 270 19.65 -8.86 -10.07
CA ASN A 270 19.19 -10.04 -9.33
C ASN A 270 18.28 -9.70 -8.11
N LYS A 271 17.80 -8.46 -8.00
CA LYS A 271 16.88 -8.02 -6.94
C LYS A 271 15.42 -8.23 -7.36
N THR A 272 14.53 -8.38 -6.38
CA THR A 272 13.09 -8.45 -6.65
C THR A 272 12.52 -7.07 -6.91
N ILE A 273 12.42 -6.68 -8.19
CA ILE A 273 12.00 -5.34 -8.59
C ILE A 273 10.49 -5.26 -8.75
N SER A 274 9.92 -4.20 -8.19
CA SER A 274 8.49 -3.88 -8.25
C SER A 274 8.28 -2.35 -8.32
N PRO A 275 7.10 -1.85 -8.69
CA PRO A 275 6.81 -0.42 -8.59
C PRO A 275 6.98 0.14 -7.16
N HIS A 276 6.77 -0.69 -6.14
CA HIS A 276 7.04 -0.30 -4.75
C HIS A 276 8.54 -0.17 -4.47
N THR A 277 9.37 -0.99 -5.09
CA THR A 277 10.84 -0.88 -5.00
C THR A 277 11.31 0.46 -5.55
N LEU A 278 10.85 0.88 -6.76
CA LEU A 278 11.18 2.19 -7.33
C LEU A 278 10.73 3.35 -6.44
N ARG A 279 9.53 3.28 -5.90
CA ARG A 279 9.02 4.31 -4.98
C ARG A 279 9.81 4.36 -3.68
N HIS A 280 10.23 3.21 -3.15
CA HIS A 280 11.08 3.16 -1.96
C HIS A 280 12.47 3.73 -2.26
N THR A 281 13.05 3.38 -3.40
CA THR A 281 14.31 3.93 -3.90
C THR A 281 14.25 5.45 -4.04
N PHE A 282 13.15 6.00 -4.61
CA PHE A 282 12.94 7.46 -4.66
C PHE A 282 12.99 8.09 -3.26
N ALA A 283 12.28 7.51 -2.29
CA ALA A 283 12.25 8.04 -0.93
C ALA A 283 13.63 7.97 -0.25
N THR A 284 14.34 6.87 -0.42
CA THR A 284 15.68 6.65 0.14
C THR A 284 16.69 7.61 -0.47
N HIS A 285 16.72 7.75 -1.79
CA HIS A 285 17.63 8.66 -2.48
C HIS A 285 17.39 10.13 -2.12
N LEU A 286 16.13 10.55 -1.93
CA LEU A 286 15.84 11.88 -1.40
C LEU A 286 16.37 12.07 0.02
N LEU A 287 16.19 11.06 0.88
CA LEU A 287 16.64 11.11 2.26
C LEU A 287 18.18 11.15 2.35
N GLU A 288 18.87 10.30 1.60
CA GLU A 288 20.32 10.26 1.50
C GLU A 288 20.90 11.56 0.90
N GLY A 289 20.17 12.17 -0.04
CA GLY A 289 20.51 13.49 -0.57
C GLY A 289 20.35 14.65 0.40
N GLY A 290 19.69 14.41 1.57
CA GLY A 290 19.48 15.41 2.62
C GLY A 290 18.11 16.11 2.58
N ALA A 291 17.13 15.58 1.84
CA ALA A 291 15.78 16.13 1.83
C ALA A 291 15.07 15.92 3.17
N ASN A 292 14.23 16.87 3.54
CA ASN A 292 13.48 16.80 4.78
C ASN A 292 12.50 15.61 4.76
N LEU A 293 12.56 14.76 5.81
CA LEU A 293 11.72 13.57 5.94
C LEU A 293 10.22 13.88 5.83
N ARG A 294 9.79 15.02 6.37
CA ARG A 294 8.40 15.48 6.28
C ARG A 294 7.98 15.79 4.85
N ALA A 295 8.87 16.46 4.09
CA ALA A 295 8.63 16.70 2.66
C ALA A 295 8.49 15.38 1.89
N ILE A 296 9.36 14.40 2.16
CA ILE A 296 9.28 13.07 1.56
C ILE A 296 7.94 12.39 1.88
N GLN A 297 7.48 12.44 3.13
CA GLN A 297 6.19 11.88 3.54
C GLN A 297 5.01 12.55 2.82
N MET A 298 5.04 13.87 2.64
CA MET A 298 4.04 14.64 1.89
C MET A 298 4.03 14.25 0.40
N LEU A 299 5.20 14.18 -0.24
CA LEU A 299 5.36 13.73 -1.63
C LEU A 299 4.79 12.34 -1.84
N LEU A 300 5.01 11.44 -0.90
CA LEU A 300 4.50 10.08 -0.94
C LEU A 300 3.01 9.96 -0.57
N GLY A 301 2.40 10.97 0.03
CA GLY A 301 0.99 10.93 0.46
C GLY A 301 0.76 9.89 1.55
N HIS A 302 1.50 9.98 2.66
CA HIS A 302 1.29 9.19 3.87
C HIS A 302 0.22 9.86 4.73
N GLU A 303 -0.84 9.12 5.08
CA GLU A 303 -2.09 9.61 5.69
C GLU A 303 -1.99 9.91 7.20
N SER A 304 -0.93 9.45 7.89
CA SER A 304 -0.92 9.36 9.37
C SER A 304 -0.29 10.57 10.08
N ILE A 305 -0.33 11.78 9.52
CA ILE A 305 0.29 12.91 10.17
C ILE A 305 -0.74 14.01 10.47
N ALA A 306 -1.12 14.06 11.75
CA ALA A 306 -2.13 14.97 12.33
C ALA A 306 -1.77 16.48 12.34
N THR A 307 -0.81 16.92 11.55
CA THR A 307 -0.36 18.34 11.50
C THR A 307 -0.27 18.84 10.06
N THR A 308 -1.35 18.69 9.30
CA THR A 308 -1.43 19.13 7.90
C THR A 308 -1.47 20.66 7.78
N ASP A 309 -1.92 21.37 8.82
CA ASP A 309 -2.20 22.82 8.73
C ASP A 309 -0.95 23.70 8.58
N ILE A 310 0.15 23.37 9.26
CA ILE A 310 1.38 24.20 9.20
C ILE A 310 2.04 24.14 7.81
N TYR A 311 1.90 23.00 7.08
CA TYR A 311 2.57 22.79 5.78
C TYR A 311 1.68 23.02 4.56
N MET A 312 0.37 23.22 4.75
CA MET A 312 -0.49 23.72 3.66
C MET A 312 -0.08 25.15 3.22
N HIS A 313 0.56 25.90 4.10
CA HIS A 313 1.11 27.24 3.80
C HIS A 313 2.52 27.19 3.19
N LEU A 314 3.27 26.08 3.31
CA LEU A 314 4.60 25.90 2.72
C LEU A 314 4.54 25.46 1.25
N GLY A 315 3.48 25.64 0.59
CA GLY A 315 3.21 25.54 -0.84
C GLY A 315 4.04 24.54 -1.68
N ASN A 316 3.55 24.24 -2.84
CA ASN A 316 4.21 23.43 -3.88
C ASN A 316 5.68 23.83 -4.20
N PRO A 317 6.11 25.10 -4.12
CA PRO A 317 7.49 25.49 -4.36
C PRO A 317 8.50 24.82 -3.42
N TYR A 318 8.20 24.69 -2.13
CA TYR A 318 9.08 24.02 -1.17
C TYR A 318 9.29 22.54 -1.51
N LEU A 319 8.22 21.81 -1.81
CA LEU A 319 8.33 20.39 -2.20
C LEU A 319 9.11 20.22 -3.51
N ARG A 320 8.93 21.16 -4.45
CA ARG A 320 9.67 21.19 -5.70
C ARG A 320 11.15 21.44 -5.45
N GLU A 321 11.50 22.39 -4.59
CA GLU A 321 12.89 22.65 -4.20
C GLU A 321 13.54 21.40 -3.58
N GLN A 322 12.83 20.70 -2.67
CA GLN A 322 13.36 19.48 -2.06
C GLN A 322 13.67 18.41 -3.12
N VAL A 323 12.81 18.20 -4.11
CA VAL A 323 13.06 17.24 -5.19
C VAL A 323 14.19 17.72 -6.10
N LEU A 324 14.19 18.98 -6.55
CA LEU A 324 15.20 19.48 -7.48
C LEU A 324 16.59 19.53 -6.85
N LYS A 325 16.69 19.90 -5.57
CA LYS A 325 17.96 20.07 -4.87
C LYS A 325 18.57 18.73 -4.40
N TYR A 326 17.73 17.82 -3.89
CA TYR A 326 18.22 16.64 -3.17
C TYR A 326 18.05 15.33 -3.94
N PHE A 327 17.35 15.32 -5.07
CA PHE A 327 17.22 14.10 -5.87
C PHE A 327 18.47 13.91 -6.75
N PRO A 328 19.21 12.78 -6.61
CA PRO A 328 20.56 12.63 -7.18
C PRO A 328 20.64 12.86 -8.70
N ARG A 329 19.60 12.47 -9.42
CA ARG A 329 19.56 12.63 -10.89
C ARG A 329 19.50 14.08 -11.35
N ASN A 330 18.93 14.96 -10.54
CA ASN A 330 18.87 16.39 -10.87
C ASN A 330 20.22 17.09 -10.61
N GLN A 331 21.06 16.54 -9.72
CA GLN A 331 22.37 17.11 -9.38
C GLN A 331 23.41 16.87 -10.47
N LYS A 332 23.32 15.75 -11.22
CA LYS A 332 24.24 15.46 -12.34
C LYS A 332 24.14 16.46 -13.48
N GLU A 333 22.98 17.09 -13.68
CA GLU A 333 22.74 18.09 -14.74
C GLU A 333 23.29 19.48 -14.40
N THR A 334 23.47 19.80 -13.11
CA THR A 334 23.92 21.12 -12.63
C THR A 334 25.44 21.26 -12.48
N GLY A 335 26.22 20.21 -12.77
CA GLY A 335 27.70 20.28 -12.81
C GLY A 335 28.38 20.52 -11.45
N THR A 336 27.64 20.42 -10.34
CA THR A 336 28.19 20.60 -9.00
C THR A 336 28.52 19.24 -8.37
N ALA A 337 29.71 18.75 -8.65
CA ALA A 337 30.34 17.69 -7.87
C ALA A 337 30.55 18.21 -6.44
N MET A 338 29.62 17.86 -5.51
CA MET A 338 29.94 18.02 -4.10
C MET A 338 30.90 16.93 -3.69
N ASN A 339 32.09 17.38 -3.31
CA ASN A 339 33.18 16.63 -2.72
C ASN A 339 32.64 15.86 -1.49
N SER A 340 32.68 14.54 -1.55
CA SER A 340 32.36 13.66 -0.43
C SER A 340 33.51 13.75 0.58
N GLY A 341 33.33 14.57 1.61
CA GLY A 341 34.33 14.70 2.65
C GLY A 341 34.03 15.79 3.67
N GLU A 342 32.91 15.72 4.34
CA GLU A 342 32.75 16.25 5.68
C GLU A 342 31.54 15.59 6.32
N VAL A 343 31.83 14.63 7.18
CA VAL A 343 30.86 14.04 8.11
C VAL A 343 30.61 15.12 9.17
N ALA A 344 29.52 15.86 9.04
CA ALA A 344 29.06 16.71 10.12
C ALA A 344 28.57 15.83 11.26
N GLU A 345 29.28 15.85 12.37
CA GLU A 345 28.90 15.23 13.63
C GLU A 345 27.48 15.69 14.04
N ALA A 346 26.64 14.70 14.35
CA ALA A 346 25.31 14.96 14.91
C ALA A 346 25.44 15.66 16.27
N PRO A 347 24.62 16.67 16.58
CA PRO A 347 24.60 17.25 17.90
C PRO A 347 24.17 16.22 18.92
N THR A 348 25.04 15.95 19.88
CA THR A 348 24.80 15.15 21.08
C THR A 348 23.59 15.68 21.84
N VAL A 349 22.62 14.80 22.06
CA VAL A 349 21.52 15.03 23.00
C VAL A 349 22.13 15.11 24.41
N VAL A 350 22.09 16.29 25.01
CA VAL A 350 22.47 16.47 26.40
C VAL A 350 21.30 16.02 27.27
N ASP A 351 21.54 14.95 28.03
CA ASP A 351 20.63 14.48 29.07
C ASP A 351 20.45 15.58 30.15
N ALA A 352 19.22 16.01 30.36
CA ALA A 352 18.83 16.89 31.44
C ALA A 352 18.49 16.04 32.68
N SER A 353 19.53 15.66 33.42
CA SER A 353 19.40 15.21 34.80
C SER A 353 20.64 15.73 35.54
N ASP A 354 20.49 16.93 36.11
CA ASP A 354 21.11 17.41 37.34
C ASP A 354 21.00 18.93 37.44
N ALA A 355 20.03 19.42 38.17
CA ALA A 355 20.06 20.71 38.80
C ALA A 355 19.14 20.74 40.01
N SER A 356 19.68 20.20 41.13
CA SER A 356 19.20 20.55 42.46
C SER A 356 20.13 21.59 43.02
N GLY A 357 19.53 22.72 43.48
CA GLY A 357 20.12 23.62 44.44
C GLY A 357 20.69 24.92 43.89
N ILE A 358 20.03 26.04 44.21
CA ILE A 358 20.51 27.11 45.06
C ILE A 358 19.38 28.16 45.18
N SER A 359 19.06 28.45 46.44
CA SER A 359 18.19 29.51 47.00
C SER A 359 18.82 30.89 46.89
N GLY A 360 18.01 31.95 46.79
CA GLY A 360 18.43 33.34 47.14
C GLY A 360 17.65 34.42 46.41
N VAL A 361 16.53 34.86 46.91
CA VAL A 361 16.19 36.13 47.58
C VAL A 361 16.23 37.43 46.75
N SER A 362 15.06 38.13 46.81
CA SER A 362 14.77 39.58 46.70
C SER A 362 14.89 40.21 45.29
N ASP A 363 13.97 40.98 44.77
CA ASP A 363 13.11 42.07 45.23
C ASP A 363 12.09 42.45 44.14
N VAL A 364 10.90 42.81 44.60
CA VAL A 364 9.85 43.52 43.83
C VAL A 364 10.06 45.02 44.04
N PRO A 365 9.76 45.93 43.11
CA PRO A 365 8.47 46.58 43.03
C PRO A 365 8.06 46.94 41.60
N GLY A 366 6.84 47.13 41.20
CA GLY A 366 5.61 47.64 41.71
C GLY A 366 4.85 48.33 40.58
N VAL A 367 3.56 48.03 40.49
CA VAL A 367 2.41 48.95 40.27
C VAL A 367 2.36 49.77 38.95
N SER A 368 1.36 49.59 38.11
CA SER A 368 0.06 50.26 38.12
C SER A 368 -0.80 49.95 36.89
N ASP A 369 -2.07 49.55 37.18
CA ASP A 369 -3.36 50.03 36.68
C ASP A 369 -3.75 50.06 35.20
N VAL A 370 -4.69 49.24 34.91
CA VAL A 370 -6.04 49.28 34.27
C VAL A 370 -6.47 50.64 33.66
N PRO A 371 -7.31 50.74 32.56
CA PRO A 371 -8.64 50.12 32.55
C PRO A 371 -9.14 49.56 31.21
N ALA A 372 -10.20 48.76 31.34
CA ALA A 372 -11.10 48.30 30.31
C ALA A 372 -11.96 49.43 29.72
N GLU A 373 -12.30 49.34 28.44
CA GLU A 373 -13.61 49.81 27.95
C GLU A 373 -14.08 49.06 26.71
N LYS A 374 -15.37 48.86 26.71
CA LYS A 374 -16.28 48.19 25.81
C LYS A 374 -16.38 48.89 24.44
N ALA A 375 -16.54 48.10 23.37
CA ALA A 375 -17.68 48.21 22.48
C ALA A 375 -17.70 46.93 21.58
#